data_fa9fb1c20a61f9e6f1bb61c6da7b39c9
#
_entry.id   fa9fb1c20a61f9e6f1bb61c6da7b39c9
#
_cell.length_a   1.000
_cell.length_b   1.000
_cell.length_c   1.000
_cell.angle_alpha   90.00
_cell.angle_beta   90.00
_cell.angle_gamma   90.00
#
_symmetry.space_group_name_H-M   'P 1'
#
loop_
_entity.id
_entity.type
_entity.pdbx_description
1 polymer ?
#
loop_
_entity_poly.entity_id
_entity_poly.type
_entity_poly.pdbx_seq_one_letter_code
_entity_poly.pdbx_strand_id
1 'polypeptide(L)'
;MVCKNIRIYRENKTKVWHVSYLACNAAAWPHVYNGIVCGDCYALIAIDRYGSCRKYCKSQGLACLNAFEESGDSCTIKSKEDCDTDFYWTSDALCECTEETTGIKRFTNSIMKPHIL
;
A
#
# COMPACT_ATOMS: atom_id res chain seq x y z
N MET A 1 -6.75 -8.04 3.20
CA MET A 1 -6.43 -9.22 2.51
C MET A 1 -5.84 -8.99 1.16
N VAL A 2 -4.67 -9.46 1.05
CA VAL A 2 -3.93 -9.22 -0.16
C VAL A 2 -4.48 -9.89 -1.38
N CYS A 3 -5.14 -11.00 -1.19
CA CYS A 3 -5.62 -11.74 -2.34
C CYS A 3 -6.50 -10.98 -3.30
N LYS A 4 -7.21 -10.03 -2.80
CA LYS A 4 -8.09 -9.33 -3.70
C LYS A 4 -7.37 -8.45 -4.69
N ASN A 5 -6.07 -8.29 -4.51
CA ASN A 5 -5.31 -7.49 -5.43
C ASN A 5 -4.47 -8.33 -6.37
N ILE A 6 -4.73 -9.62 -6.41
CA ILE A 6 -3.97 -10.51 -7.26
C ILE A 6 -4.75 -10.82 -8.51
N ARG A 7 -4.11 -10.74 -9.64
CA ARG A 7 -4.70 -11.15 -10.89
C ARG A 7 -3.84 -12.20 -11.51
N ILE A 8 -4.47 -13.23 -12.05
CA ILE A 8 -3.77 -14.31 -12.71
C ILE A 8 -4.32 -14.42 -14.10
N TYR A 9 -3.47 -14.39 -15.09
CA TYR A 9 -3.92 -14.50 -16.45
C TYR A 9 -2.89 -15.15 -17.33
N ARG A 10 -3.36 -15.76 -18.40
CA ARG A 10 -2.50 -16.43 -19.33
C ARG A 10 -2.07 -15.44 -20.37
N GLU A 11 -0.81 -15.50 -20.69
CA GLU A 11 -0.28 -14.59 -21.63
C GLU A 11 -0.10 -15.21 -22.98
N ASN A 12 -0.64 -14.59 -24.00
CA ASN A 12 -0.46 -15.04 -25.37
C ASN A 12 -0.76 -16.45 -25.68
N LYS A 13 -1.71 -17.02 -25.09
CA LYS A 13 -2.07 -18.37 -25.38
C LYS A 13 -0.99 -19.37 -25.14
N THR A 14 0.08 -19.01 -24.55
CA THR A 14 1.10 -19.97 -24.20
C THR A 14 0.69 -20.53 -22.88
N LYS A 15 1.49 -21.32 -22.27
CA LYS A 15 1.18 -21.87 -21.00
C LYS A 15 1.79 -21.03 -19.89
N VAL A 16 2.28 -19.89 -20.22
CA VAL A 16 2.91 -19.04 -19.22
C VAL A 16 1.86 -18.27 -18.47
N TRP A 17 1.98 -18.25 -17.17
CA TRP A 17 1.04 -17.53 -16.31
C TRP A 17 1.77 -16.43 -15.57
N HIS A 18 1.12 -15.32 -15.46
CA HIS A 18 1.65 -14.21 -14.70
C HIS A 18 0.79 -13.97 -13.50
N VAL A 19 1.41 -13.71 -12.37
CA VAL A 19 0.70 -13.29 -11.20
C VAL A 19 1.02 -11.83 -11.02
N SER A 20 0.02 -11.01 -11.17
CA SER A 20 0.20 -9.58 -11.10
C SER A 20 -0.52 -9.05 -9.89
N TYR A 21 0.19 -8.38 -9.01
CA TYR A 21 -0.41 -7.75 -7.86
C TYR A 21 -0.74 -6.33 -8.26
N LEU A 22 -2.00 -5.98 -8.09
CA LEU A 22 -2.35 -4.59 -8.29
C LEU A 22 -1.64 -3.86 -7.20
N ALA A 23 -0.92 -2.87 -7.58
CA ALA A 23 -0.12 -2.14 -6.64
C ALA A 23 -0.92 -1.76 -5.43
N CYS A 24 -2.01 -1.11 -5.62
CA CYS A 24 -2.87 -0.72 -4.53
C CYS A 24 -4.10 -0.10 -5.13
N ASN A 25 -5.10 -0.03 -4.32
CA ASN A 25 -6.27 0.74 -4.72
C ASN A 25 -6.72 1.50 -3.48
N ALA A 26 -6.10 2.62 -3.24
CA ALA A 26 -6.38 3.40 -2.04
C ALA A 26 -7.83 3.82 -1.96
N ALA A 27 -8.51 3.91 -3.09
CA ALA A 27 -9.92 4.26 -3.08
C ALA A 27 -10.76 3.20 -2.38
N ALA A 28 -10.24 1.97 -2.24
CA ALA A 28 -10.95 0.90 -1.56
C ALA A 28 -10.40 0.65 -0.17
N TRP A 29 -9.46 1.42 0.29
CA TRP A 29 -8.86 1.22 1.62
C TRP A 29 -9.85 1.61 2.71
N PRO A 30 -9.82 0.93 3.85
CA PRO A 30 -10.65 1.34 4.98
C PRO A 30 -10.05 2.54 5.67
N HIS A 31 -10.90 3.27 6.36
CA HIS A 31 -10.50 4.37 7.24
C HIS A 31 -9.74 5.49 6.52
N VAL A 32 -10.09 5.72 5.26
CA VAL A 32 -9.60 6.89 4.56
C VAL A 32 -10.41 8.07 5.06
N TYR A 33 -9.72 9.07 5.57
CA TYR A 33 -10.36 10.21 6.18
C TYR A 33 -11.07 11.04 5.10
N ASN A 34 -12.37 11.21 5.27
CA ASN A 34 -13.21 11.95 4.33
C ASN A 34 -13.07 11.48 2.87
N GLY A 35 -12.64 10.24 2.68
CA GLY A 35 -12.50 9.71 1.33
C GLY A 35 -11.40 10.36 0.52
N ILE A 36 -10.44 11.01 1.17
CA ILE A 36 -9.39 11.74 0.46
C ILE A 36 -8.28 10.81 0.02
N VAL A 37 -8.25 10.53 -1.28
CA VAL A 37 -7.26 9.67 -1.89
C VAL A 37 -6.32 10.54 -2.70
N CYS A 38 -5.02 10.32 -2.52
CA CYS A 38 -4.02 11.17 -3.14
C CYS A 38 -3.25 10.47 -4.26
N GLY A 39 -3.40 9.17 -4.39
CA GLY A 39 -2.75 8.40 -5.43
C GLY A 39 -3.21 6.97 -5.33
N ASP A 40 -2.67 6.10 -6.18
CA ASP A 40 -3.08 4.70 -6.19
C ASP A 40 -2.82 4.03 -4.86
N CYS A 41 -1.71 4.38 -4.24
CA CYS A 41 -1.29 3.78 -2.98
C CYS A 41 -1.11 4.81 -1.89
N TYR A 42 -1.87 5.88 -1.92
CA TYR A 42 -1.57 7.04 -1.11
C TYR A 42 -2.87 7.74 -0.73
N ALA A 43 -3.10 7.92 0.54
CA ALA A 43 -4.36 8.51 1.00
C ALA A 43 -4.21 9.13 2.38
N LEU A 44 -5.17 9.95 2.74
CA LEU A 44 -5.25 10.53 4.07
C LEU A 44 -5.97 9.53 4.95
N ILE A 45 -5.32 9.04 5.98
CA ILE A 45 -5.81 7.95 6.80
C ILE A 45 -6.20 8.43 8.18
N ALA A 46 -7.30 7.91 8.70
CA ALA A 46 -7.68 8.16 10.09
C ALA A 46 -6.72 7.37 10.96
N ILE A 47 -5.56 7.94 11.18
CA ILE A 47 -4.41 7.24 11.72
C ILE A 47 -4.50 6.92 13.20
N ASP A 48 -5.40 7.58 13.92
CA ASP A 48 -5.52 7.33 15.34
C ASP A 48 -5.88 5.89 15.65
N ARG A 49 -6.43 5.16 14.71
CA ARG A 49 -6.76 3.76 14.90
C ARG A 49 -5.54 2.88 14.82
N TYR A 50 -4.50 3.35 14.17
CA TYR A 50 -3.33 2.51 13.88
C TYR A 50 -2.06 3.01 14.57
N GLY A 51 -1.95 4.30 14.77
CA GLY A 51 -0.79 4.90 15.38
C GLY A 51 0.25 5.35 14.38
N SER A 52 0.59 4.51 13.44
CA SER A 52 1.63 4.85 12.46
C SER A 52 1.24 4.37 11.07
N CYS A 53 1.85 4.98 10.06
CA CYS A 53 1.60 4.54 8.70
C CYS A 53 2.11 3.13 8.46
N ARG A 54 3.20 2.73 9.14
CA ARG A 54 3.67 1.37 8.99
C ARG A 54 2.61 0.37 9.42
N LYS A 55 1.96 0.63 10.55
CA LYS A 55 0.93 -0.27 11.03
C LYS A 55 -0.28 -0.24 10.12
N TYR A 56 -0.59 0.93 9.58
CA TYR A 56 -1.71 1.00 8.66
C TYR A 56 -1.43 0.21 7.39
N CYS A 57 -0.31 0.45 6.74
CA CYS A 57 0.00 -0.26 5.50
C CYS A 57 0.06 -1.76 5.74
N LYS A 58 0.63 -2.17 6.88
CA LYS A 58 0.71 -3.57 7.20
C LYS A 58 -0.66 -4.19 7.34
N SER A 59 -1.61 -3.47 7.90
CA SER A 59 -2.96 -3.98 8.06
C SER A 59 -3.63 -4.21 6.71
N GLN A 60 -3.12 -3.59 5.65
CA GLN A 60 -3.62 -3.78 4.31
C GLN A 60 -2.79 -4.79 3.53
N GLY A 61 -1.85 -5.45 4.19
CA GLY A 61 -0.98 -6.40 3.50
C GLY A 61 0.09 -5.73 2.69
N LEU A 62 0.41 -4.49 3.01
CA LEU A 62 1.35 -3.70 2.25
C LEU A 62 2.47 -3.21 3.16
N ALA A 63 3.49 -2.65 2.56
CA ALA A 63 4.59 -2.05 3.31
C ALA A 63 4.44 -0.53 3.24
N CYS A 64 4.96 0.15 4.24
CA CYS A 64 4.92 1.59 4.26
C CYS A 64 6.06 2.15 3.42
N LEU A 65 5.74 3.07 2.53
CA LEU A 65 6.75 3.71 1.71
C LEU A 65 7.08 5.09 2.26
N ASN A 66 6.08 5.89 2.57
CA ASN A 66 6.28 7.22 3.10
C ASN A 66 5.13 7.58 4.04
N ALA A 67 5.41 8.50 4.93
CA ALA A 67 4.41 9.02 5.84
C ALA A 67 4.59 10.53 5.92
N PHE A 68 3.46 11.25 6.02
CA PHE A 68 3.53 12.70 6.10
C PHE A 68 2.42 13.22 6.99
N GLU A 69 2.69 14.35 7.58
CA GLU A 69 1.63 15.10 8.22
C GLU A 69 1.03 16.01 7.15
N GLU A 70 -0.27 16.11 7.13
CA GLU A 70 -0.95 16.88 6.09
C GLU A 70 -1.39 18.24 6.63
N SER A 71 -1.80 19.09 5.71
CA SER A 71 -2.26 20.41 6.04
C SER A 71 -3.66 20.59 5.45
N GLY A 72 -4.59 21.01 6.30
CA GLY A 72 -5.93 21.36 5.81
C GLY A 72 -6.79 20.20 5.40
N ASP A 73 -6.57 19.04 5.99
CA ASP A 73 -7.34 17.83 5.66
C ASP A 73 -7.33 17.62 4.16
N SER A 74 -6.15 17.52 3.62
CA SER A 74 -5.99 17.41 2.17
C SER A 74 -4.74 16.60 1.87
N CYS A 75 -4.40 16.50 0.60
CA CYS A 75 -3.17 15.83 0.19
C CYS A 75 -1.95 16.74 0.30
N THR A 76 -2.11 17.93 0.83
CA THR A 76 -0.99 18.85 0.97
C THR A 76 -0.11 18.42 2.12
N ILE A 77 1.17 18.26 1.85
CA ILE A 77 2.11 17.81 2.85
C ILE A 77 2.59 18.98 3.71
N LYS A 78 2.48 18.80 5.01
CA LYS A 78 2.99 19.79 5.94
C LYS A 78 4.40 19.43 6.34
N SER A 79 4.64 18.15 6.62
CA SER A 79 5.98 17.70 6.97
C SER A 79 6.12 16.23 6.64
N LYS A 80 7.36 15.84 6.33
CA LYS A 80 7.62 14.43 6.08
C LYS A 80 7.91 13.77 7.42
N GLU A 81 7.34 12.59 7.62
CA GLU A 81 7.53 11.83 8.83
C GLU A 81 8.10 10.46 8.51
N ASP A 82 8.36 9.69 9.53
CA ASP A 82 8.85 8.35 9.37
C ASP A 82 7.67 7.41 9.31
N CYS A 83 7.84 6.27 8.65
CA CYS A 83 6.79 5.26 8.64
C CYS A 83 6.44 4.80 10.04
N ASP A 84 7.38 4.88 10.98
CA ASP A 84 7.14 4.46 12.35
C ASP A 84 6.70 5.59 13.27
N THR A 85 6.55 6.79 12.76
CA THR A 85 6.11 7.90 13.59
C THR A 85 4.75 7.61 14.17
N ASP A 86 4.63 7.79 15.47
CA ASP A 86 3.37 7.63 16.16
C ASP A 86 2.65 8.96 16.13
N PHE A 87 1.59 9.02 15.36
CA PHE A 87 0.88 10.29 15.15
C PHE A 87 -0.10 10.56 16.29
N TYR A 88 0.40 10.63 17.51
CA TYR A 88 -0.47 10.79 18.67
C TYR A 88 -1.08 12.19 18.76
N TRP A 89 -0.52 13.15 18.04
CA TRP A 89 -0.98 14.53 18.12
C TRP A 89 -2.04 14.88 17.06
N THR A 90 -2.38 13.94 16.20
CA THR A 90 -3.34 14.21 15.15
C THR A 90 -4.17 12.96 14.90
N SER A 91 -5.32 13.15 14.30
CA SER A 91 -6.19 12.02 14.01
C SER A 91 -6.02 11.51 12.58
N ASP A 92 -5.26 12.20 11.76
CA ASP A 92 -5.10 11.78 10.38
C ASP A 92 -3.67 12.02 9.91
N ALA A 93 -3.26 11.23 8.94
CA ALA A 93 -1.92 11.33 8.37
C ALA A 93 -1.95 10.82 6.95
N LEU A 94 -1.04 11.30 6.13
CA LEU A 94 -0.92 10.80 4.77
C LEU A 94 0.00 9.59 4.81
N CYS A 95 -0.53 8.46 4.35
CA CYS A 95 0.25 7.23 4.30
C CYS A 95 0.37 6.78 2.86
N GLU A 96 1.59 6.51 2.45
CA GLU A 96 1.84 5.95 1.14
C GLU A 96 2.38 4.55 1.34
N CYS A 97 1.73 3.58 0.75
CA CYS A 97 2.10 2.18 0.91
C CYS A 97 2.62 1.63 -0.41
N THR A 98 3.22 0.47 -0.35
CA THR A 98 3.70 -0.20 -1.55
C THR A 98 3.57 -1.69 -1.34
N GLU A 99 3.79 -2.46 -2.38
CA GLU A 99 3.70 -3.89 -2.29
C GLU A 99 4.74 -4.43 -1.33
N GLU A 100 4.42 -5.56 -0.74
CA GLU A 100 5.33 -6.23 0.16
C GLU A 100 6.40 -6.89 -0.67
N THR A 101 7.50 -6.21 -0.90
CA THR A 101 8.51 -6.71 -1.82
C THR A 101 9.21 -7.96 -1.35
N THR A 102 9.32 -8.15 -0.07
CA THR A 102 9.98 -9.33 0.43
C THR A 102 9.27 -10.59 -0.02
N GLY A 103 7.96 -10.62 0.10
CA GLY A 103 7.20 -11.77 -0.33
C GLY A 103 7.25 -11.93 -1.83
N ILE A 104 7.21 -10.85 -2.55
CA ILE A 104 7.24 -10.91 -3.98
C ILE A 104 8.56 -11.38 -4.49
N LYS A 105 9.62 -10.92 -3.88
CA LYS A 105 10.93 -11.32 -4.28
C LYS A 105 11.12 -12.82 -4.10
N ARG A 106 10.68 -13.36 -2.99
CA ARG A 106 10.83 -14.76 -2.75
C ARG A 106 10.00 -15.57 -3.71
N PHE A 107 8.81 -15.11 -3.99
CA PHE A 107 7.91 -15.78 -4.88
C PHE A 107 8.50 -15.81 -6.28
N THR A 108 9.05 -14.72 -6.70
CA THR A 108 9.64 -14.61 -8.00
C THR A 108 10.79 -15.57 -8.15
N ASN A 109 11.63 -15.66 -7.17
CA ASN A 109 12.75 -16.56 -7.26
C ASN A 109 12.35 -18.00 -7.35
N SER A 110 11.29 -18.39 -6.71
CA SER A 110 10.93 -19.79 -6.75
C SER A 110 10.06 -20.12 -7.92
N ILE A 111 9.31 -19.21 -8.44
CA ILE A 111 8.42 -19.51 -9.53
C ILE A 111 8.88 -19.02 -10.84
N MET A 112 9.28 -17.81 -10.88
CA MET A 112 9.58 -17.23 -12.12
C MET A 112 10.84 -17.62 -12.69
N LYS A 113 11.79 -17.80 -11.85
CA LYS A 113 13.05 -18.11 -12.31
C LYS A 113 13.08 -19.21 -13.31
N PRO A 114 12.46 -20.25 -13.11
CA PRO A 114 12.58 -21.32 -14.05
C PRO A 114 11.73 -21.22 -15.26
N HIS A 115 10.71 -20.49 -15.26
CA HIS A 115 9.88 -20.59 -16.42
C HIS A 115 8.92 -19.50 -16.59
N ILE A 116 8.72 -18.76 -15.66
CA ILE A 116 7.79 -17.78 -15.81
C ILE A 116 8.34 -16.62 -16.33
N LEU A 117 9.36 -16.48 -16.31
CA LEU A 117 9.86 -15.31 -16.90
C LEU A 117 11.17 -15.19 -16.88
#